data_0f7b13a9d0d401855273ccc8258e499e
#
_entry.id   0f7b13a9d0d401855273ccc8258e499e
#
_cell.length_a   1.000
_cell.length_b   1.000
_cell.length_c   1.000
_cell.angle_alpha   90.00
_cell.angle_beta   90.00
_cell.angle_gamma   90.00
#
_symmetry.space_group_name_H-M   'P 1'
#
loop_
_entity.id
_entity.type
_entity.pdbx_description
1 polymer ?
#
loop_
_entity_poly.entity_id
_entity_poly.type
_entity_poly.pdbx_seq_one_letter_code
_entity_poly.pdbx_strand_id
1 'polypeptide(L)'
;MSDIKFDIYESPANDGEKKKYHVRNTNKQTIHSKDLIHEATLYTSVSRSDWAAVVEGLIDILSEKLGDGKRIHINGLGYFSVSIGSTESENPKKMTRGTVQITGVNFQPEKSFKKSIISRAHFVRERYKVHTVDLSPIEVDGLLSEYFKDHRSITCARMQQAVSYTHLT
;
A
#
# COMPACT_ATOMS: atom_id res chain seq x y z
N MET A 1 -1.06 -5.94 -20.26
CA MET A 1 -0.70 -6.31 -18.88
C MET A 1 0.07 -5.16 -18.29
N SER A 2 -0.28 -4.74 -17.08
CA SER A 2 0.47 -3.71 -16.38
C SER A 2 1.54 -4.37 -15.51
N ASP A 3 2.77 -3.86 -15.58
CA ASP A 3 3.91 -4.40 -14.83
C ASP A 3 3.93 -3.87 -13.40
N ILE A 4 4.40 -4.70 -12.47
CA ILE A 4 4.71 -4.27 -11.12
C ILE A 4 6.06 -3.56 -11.16
N LYS A 5 6.03 -2.25 -11.05
CA LYS A 5 7.23 -1.42 -11.00
C LYS A 5 7.85 -1.48 -9.62
N PHE A 6 9.16 -1.69 -9.58
CA PHE A 6 9.90 -1.75 -8.32
C PHE A 6 11.20 -0.97 -8.39
N ASP A 7 11.71 -0.57 -7.24
CA ASP A 7 13.04 -0.02 -7.09
C ASP A 7 13.74 -0.61 -5.85
N ILE A 8 15.06 -0.44 -5.79
CA ILE A 8 15.94 -1.01 -4.77
C ILE A 8 16.34 0.09 -3.80
N TYR A 9 16.11 -0.15 -2.52
CA TYR A 9 16.40 0.76 -1.42
C TYR A 9 17.47 0.18 -0.50
N GLU A 10 18.36 1.03 -0.03
CA GLU A 10 19.30 0.66 1.03
C GLU A 10 18.56 0.62 2.37
N SER A 11 18.78 -0.44 3.13
CA SER A 11 18.25 -0.55 4.49
C SER A 11 19.13 0.24 5.45
N PRO A 12 18.56 0.94 6.45
CA PRO A 12 19.36 1.53 7.50
C PRO A 12 20.28 0.47 8.10
N ALA A 13 21.58 0.74 8.12
CA ALA A 13 22.58 -0.11 8.73
C ALA A 13 23.16 0.59 9.95
N ASN A 14 23.45 -0.15 11.01
CA ASN A 14 24.25 0.36 12.11
C ASN A 14 25.71 0.45 11.68
N ASP A 15 26.46 1.36 12.28
CA ASP A 15 27.91 1.52 12.00
C ASP A 15 28.65 0.18 12.09
N GLY A 16 29.32 -0.18 10.98
CA GLY A 16 30.08 -1.42 10.88
C GLY A 16 29.33 -2.61 10.26
N GLU A 17 28.03 -2.54 9.98
CA GLU A 17 27.30 -3.60 9.28
C GLU A 17 27.40 -3.47 7.74
N LYS A 18 27.37 -4.63 7.05
CA LYS A 18 27.30 -4.66 5.59
C LYS A 18 25.98 -4.03 5.12
N LYS A 19 26.06 -3.16 4.10
CA LYS A 19 24.90 -2.58 3.45
C LYS A 19 23.93 -3.67 2.97
N LYS A 20 22.68 -3.59 3.40
CA LYS A 20 21.60 -4.48 2.98
C LYS A 20 20.65 -3.70 2.07
N TYR A 21 20.11 -4.36 1.06
CA TYR A 21 19.18 -3.76 0.12
C TYR A 21 17.85 -4.50 0.16
N HIS A 22 16.77 -3.78 -0.03
CA HIS A 22 15.43 -4.34 -0.13
C HIS A 22 14.68 -3.72 -1.31
N VAL A 23 13.71 -4.47 -1.82
CA VAL A 23 12.89 -4.07 -2.96
C VAL A 23 11.57 -3.50 -2.46
N ARG A 24 11.13 -2.38 -3.05
CA ARG A 24 9.79 -1.81 -2.79
C ARG A 24 9.02 -1.63 -4.09
N ASN A 25 7.72 -1.86 -4.02
CA ASN A 25 6.80 -1.50 -5.11
C ASN A 25 6.71 0.02 -5.20
N THR A 26 6.92 0.56 -6.41
CA THR A 26 6.85 2.00 -6.67
C THR A 26 5.49 2.45 -7.23
N ASN A 27 4.62 1.49 -7.61
CA ASN A 27 3.27 1.81 -8.05
C ASN A 27 2.41 2.23 -6.86
N LYS A 28 2.00 3.48 -6.84
CA LYS A 28 1.15 4.09 -5.81
C LYS A 28 -0.32 4.22 -6.23
N GLN A 29 -0.68 3.70 -7.40
CA GLN A 29 -2.05 3.79 -7.89
C GLN A 29 -2.99 2.95 -7.03
N THR A 30 -4.07 3.56 -6.57
CA THR A 30 -5.17 2.88 -5.88
C THR A 30 -6.34 2.76 -6.85
N ILE A 31 -6.85 1.54 -7.03
CA ILE A 31 -8.09 1.29 -7.76
C ILE A 31 -9.23 1.32 -6.76
N HIS A 32 -10.23 2.14 -7.03
CA HIS A 32 -11.39 2.29 -6.15
C HIS A 32 -12.50 1.30 -6.49
N SER A 33 -13.41 1.07 -5.53
CA SER A 33 -14.53 0.13 -5.70
C SER A 33 -15.41 0.43 -6.93
N LYS A 34 -15.56 1.70 -7.30
CA LYS A 34 -16.30 2.10 -8.50
C LYS A 34 -15.69 1.54 -9.78
N ASP A 35 -14.36 1.51 -9.86
CA ASP A 35 -13.63 1.01 -11.02
C ASP A 35 -13.68 -0.51 -11.05
N LEU A 36 -13.52 -1.17 -9.89
CA LEU A 36 -13.67 -2.62 -9.77
C LEU A 36 -15.08 -3.09 -10.15
N ILE A 37 -16.12 -2.41 -9.69
CA ILE A 37 -17.51 -2.70 -10.06
C ILE A 37 -17.72 -2.51 -11.56
N HIS A 38 -17.17 -1.44 -12.14
CA HIS A 38 -17.24 -1.23 -13.59
C HIS A 38 -16.58 -2.39 -14.35
N GLU A 39 -15.37 -2.78 -13.97
CA GLU A 39 -14.70 -3.94 -14.58
C GLU A 39 -15.51 -5.22 -14.42
N ALA A 40 -16.08 -5.48 -13.23
CA ALA A 40 -16.90 -6.65 -12.99
C ALA A 40 -18.11 -6.76 -13.94
N THR A 41 -18.73 -5.64 -14.32
CA THR A 41 -19.83 -5.65 -15.29
C THR A 41 -19.41 -6.04 -16.70
N LEU A 42 -18.12 -5.93 -17.05
CA LEU A 42 -17.61 -6.37 -18.35
C LEU A 42 -17.46 -7.89 -18.45
N TYR A 43 -17.36 -8.57 -17.31
CA TYR A 43 -17.19 -10.03 -17.23
C TYR A 43 -18.46 -10.78 -16.82
N THR A 44 -19.52 -10.07 -16.44
CA THR A 44 -20.76 -10.65 -15.95
C THR A 44 -21.98 -9.94 -16.55
N SER A 45 -23.13 -10.60 -16.53
CA SER A 45 -24.42 -10.00 -16.92
C SER A 45 -25.10 -9.22 -15.78
N VAL A 46 -24.43 -9.10 -14.62
CA VAL A 46 -24.96 -8.40 -13.43
C VAL A 46 -24.83 -6.90 -13.62
N SER A 47 -25.88 -6.14 -13.28
CA SER A 47 -25.86 -4.70 -13.40
C SER A 47 -24.90 -4.03 -12.42
N ARG A 48 -24.50 -2.79 -12.70
CA ARG A 48 -23.63 -2.00 -11.80
C ARG A 48 -24.26 -1.79 -10.43
N SER A 49 -25.57 -1.56 -10.39
CA SER A 49 -26.32 -1.38 -9.15
C SER A 49 -26.37 -2.65 -8.30
N ASP A 50 -26.56 -3.80 -8.93
CA ASP A 50 -26.58 -5.07 -8.22
C ASP A 50 -25.19 -5.43 -7.66
N TRP A 51 -24.11 -5.18 -8.42
CA TRP A 51 -22.75 -5.32 -7.91
C TRP A 51 -22.49 -4.40 -6.72
N ALA A 52 -22.93 -3.15 -6.76
CA ALA A 52 -22.79 -2.22 -5.64
C ALA A 52 -23.53 -2.74 -4.40
N ALA A 53 -24.78 -3.19 -4.56
CA ALA A 53 -25.57 -3.76 -3.47
C ALA A 53 -24.93 -5.03 -2.87
N VAL A 54 -24.35 -5.90 -3.70
CA VAL A 54 -23.62 -7.11 -3.24
C VAL A 54 -22.39 -6.72 -2.41
N VAL A 55 -21.62 -5.72 -2.85
CA VAL A 55 -20.43 -5.26 -2.11
C VAL A 55 -20.83 -4.64 -0.78
N GLU A 56 -21.87 -3.79 -0.74
CA GLU A 56 -22.37 -3.19 0.50
C GLU A 56 -22.88 -4.27 1.47
N GLY A 57 -23.72 -5.18 1.00
CA GLY A 57 -24.22 -6.28 1.82
C GLY A 57 -23.11 -7.19 2.36
N LEU A 58 -22.05 -7.42 1.58
CA LEU A 58 -20.88 -8.17 2.03
C LEU A 58 -20.14 -7.42 3.16
N ILE A 59 -19.97 -6.11 3.03
CA ILE A 59 -19.33 -5.27 4.06
C ILE A 59 -20.11 -5.34 5.37
N ASP A 60 -21.44 -5.23 5.31
CA ASP A 60 -22.32 -5.29 6.48
C ASP A 60 -22.22 -6.65 7.19
N ILE A 61 -22.32 -7.74 6.44
CA ILE A 61 -22.18 -9.10 6.97
C ILE A 61 -20.79 -9.34 7.59
N LEU A 62 -19.73 -8.92 6.91
CA LEU A 62 -18.37 -9.02 7.44
C LEU A 62 -18.22 -8.24 8.74
N SER A 63 -18.72 -7.01 8.78
CA SER A 63 -18.66 -6.15 9.97
C SER A 63 -19.40 -6.75 11.16
N GLU A 64 -20.61 -7.26 10.96
CA GLU A 64 -21.39 -7.93 12.00
C GLU A 64 -20.67 -9.16 12.54
N LYS A 65 -20.25 -10.07 11.65
CA LYS A 65 -19.66 -11.35 12.09
C LYS A 65 -18.26 -11.21 12.67
N LEU A 66 -17.47 -10.25 12.16
CA LEU A 66 -16.16 -9.92 12.75
C LEU A 66 -16.33 -9.22 14.10
N GLY A 67 -17.35 -8.36 14.23
CA GLY A 67 -17.72 -7.74 15.52
C GLY A 67 -18.14 -8.77 16.57
N ASP A 68 -18.73 -9.89 16.17
CA ASP A 68 -18.99 -11.07 17.03
C ASP A 68 -17.71 -11.85 17.38
N GLY A 69 -16.54 -11.45 16.89
CA GLY A 69 -15.28 -12.17 17.10
C GLY A 69 -15.13 -13.43 16.24
N LYS A 70 -15.98 -13.62 15.23
CA LYS A 70 -15.93 -14.79 14.34
C LYS A 70 -14.83 -14.63 13.29
N ARG A 71 -14.23 -15.75 12.90
CA ARG A 71 -13.36 -15.83 11.73
C ARG A 71 -14.20 -16.17 10.52
N ILE A 72 -14.01 -15.42 9.43
CA ILE A 72 -14.76 -15.60 8.20
C ILE A 72 -13.83 -16.16 7.13
N HIS A 73 -14.30 -17.17 6.41
CA HIS A 73 -13.63 -17.74 5.24
C HIS A 73 -14.44 -17.46 4.00
N ILE A 74 -13.82 -16.83 3.01
CA ILE A 74 -14.37 -16.67 1.66
C ILE A 74 -13.54 -17.55 0.73
N ASN A 75 -14.18 -18.60 0.19
CA ASN A 75 -13.54 -19.56 -0.69
C ASN A 75 -12.86 -18.87 -1.88
N GLY A 76 -11.63 -19.25 -2.15
CA GLY A 76 -10.84 -18.67 -3.24
C GLY A 76 -10.22 -17.31 -2.93
N LEU A 77 -10.64 -16.64 -1.85
CA LEU A 77 -10.07 -15.35 -1.43
C LEU A 77 -9.17 -15.51 -0.20
N GLY A 78 -9.74 -15.93 0.93
CA GLY A 78 -8.97 -16.08 2.16
C GLY A 78 -9.80 -15.93 3.42
N TYR A 79 -9.11 -15.67 4.53
CA TYR A 79 -9.66 -15.59 5.87
C TYR A 79 -9.58 -14.18 6.42
N PHE A 80 -10.66 -13.75 7.04
CA PHE A 80 -10.73 -12.51 7.81
C PHE A 80 -10.88 -12.83 9.29
N SER A 81 -10.20 -12.07 10.14
CA SER A 81 -10.26 -12.20 11.59
C SER A 81 -9.93 -10.87 12.25
N VAL A 82 -10.35 -10.70 13.50
CA VAL A 82 -10.00 -9.52 14.29
C VAL A 82 -8.85 -9.83 15.25
N SER A 83 -8.03 -8.82 15.50
CA SER A 83 -7.09 -8.81 16.62
C SER A 83 -7.70 -7.96 17.73
N ILE A 84 -7.57 -8.45 18.96
CA ILE A 84 -7.95 -7.72 20.15
C ILE A 84 -6.72 -7.40 20.98
N GLY A 85 -6.73 -6.29 21.65
CA GLY A 85 -5.69 -5.87 22.57
C GLY A 85 -6.28 -5.13 23.75
N SER A 86 -5.46 -4.94 24.78
CA SER A 86 -5.81 -4.14 25.94
C SER A 86 -4.64 -3.25 26.32
N THR A 87 -4.90 -2.23 27.11
CA THR A 87 -3.83 -1.48 27.81
C THR A 87 -3.05 -2.43 28.72
N GLU A 88 -1.73 -2.31 28.67
CA GLU A 88 -0.85 -3.10 29.55
C GLU A 88 -1.21 -2.90 31.03
N SER A 89 -1.26 -3.97 31.79
CA SER A 89 -1.52 -3.96 33.22
C SER A 89 -0.70 -5.05 33.88
N GLU A 90 0.01 -4.70 34.95
CA GLU A 90 0.76 -5.65 35.79
C GLU A 90 -0.17 -6.60 36.55
N ASN A 91 -1.45 -6.26 36.68
CA ASN A 91 -2.42 -7.06 37.40
C ASN A 91 -3.55 -7.54 36.48
N PRO A 92 -3.65 -8.86 36.20
CA PRO A 92 -4.71 -9.41 35.33
C PRO A 92 -6.12 -9.07 35.82
N LYS A 93 -6.33 -8.88 37.10
CA LYS A 93 -7.65 -8.52 37.69
C LYS A 93 -8.09 -7.09 37.33
N LYS A 94 -7.18 -6.22 36.90
CA LYS A 94 -7.49 -4.87 36.42
C LYS A 94 -7.86 -4.85 34.94
N MET A 95 -7.64 -5.94 34.22
CA MET A 95 -8.08 -6.07 32.83
C MET A 95 -9.58 -6.34 32.79
N THR A 96 -10.35 -5.30 32.54
CA THR A 96 -11.80 -5.35 32.46
C THR A 96 -12.27 -5.26 31.02
N ARG A 97 -13.55 -5.57 30.78
CA ARG A 97 -14.18 -5.42 29.46
C ARG A 97 -13.94 -4.04 28.82
N GLY A 98 -13.87 -3.00 29.64
CA GLY A 98 -13.66 -1.62 29.17
C GLY A 98 -12.24 -1.31 28.70
N THR A 99 -11.26 -2.19 29.00
CA THR A 99 -9.87 -2.03 28.55
C THR A 99 -9.54 -2.82 27.30
N VAL A 100 -10.44 -3.70 26.86
CA VAL A 100 -10.26 -4.54 25.67
C VAL A 100 -10.88 -3.85 24.44
N GLN A 101 -10.12 -3.80 23.36
CA GLN A 101 -10.57 -3.20 22.10
C GLN A 101 -10.08 -3.99 20.89
N ILE A 102 -10.76 -3.81 19.76
CA ILE A 102 -10.28 -4.33 18.47
C ILE A 102 -9.10 -3.46 18.04
N THR A 103 -7.93 -4.06 17.84
CA THR A 103 -6.70 -3.38 17.42
C THR A 103 -6.46 -3.47 15.92
N GLY A 104 -7.16 -4.37 15.22
CA GLY A 104 -7.06 -4.48 13.78
C GLY A 104 -7.92 -5.59 13.20
N VAL A 105 -8.07 -5.52 11.88
CA VAL A 105 -8.65 -6.57 11.06
C VAL A 105 -7.55 -7.20 10.22
N ASN A 106 -7.42 -8.52 10.29
CA ASN A 106 -6.41 -9.27 9.58
C ASN A 106 -7.04 -9.97 8.38
N PHE A 107 -6.32 -9.96 7.28
CA PHE A 107 -6.63 -10.73 6.09
C PHE A 107 -5.50 -11.72 5.79
N GLN A 108 -5.83 -12.99 5.70
CA GLN A 108 -4.91 -14.06 5.34
C GLN A 108 -5.36 -14.68 4.01
N PRO A 109 -4.68 -14.41 2.88
CA PRO A 109 -5.05 -14.94 1.59
C PRO A 109 -4.91 -16.46 1.51
N GLU A 110 -5.77 -17.11 0.75
CA GLU A 110 -5.59 -18.52 0.41
C GLU A 110 -4.36 -18.74 -0.48
N LYS A 111 -3.80 -19.95 -0.41
CA LYS A 111 -2.67 -20.35 -1.26
C LYS A 111 -3.01 -20.27 -2.75
N SER A 112 -4.23 -20.62 -3.12
CA SER A 112 -4.76 -20.53 -4.48
C SER A 112 -4.78 -19.08 -4.98
N PHE A 113 -5.29 -18.15 -4.16
CA PHE A 113 -5.35 -16.73 -4.48
C PHE A 113 -3.94 -16.14 -4.64
N LYS A 114 -3.05 -16.44 -3.70
CA LYS A 114 -1.64 -16.01 -3.79
C LYS A 114 -0.96 -16.53 -5.06
N LYS A 115 -1.17 -17.81 -5.41
CA LYS A 115 -0.62 -18.40 -6.64
C LYS A 115 -1.16 -17.70 -7.90
N SER A 116 -2.46 -17.38 -7.92
CA SER A 116 -3.09 -16.66 -9.04
C SER A 116 -2.50 -15.26 -9.23
N ILE A 117 -2.21 -14.54 -8.15
CA ILE A 117 -1.54 -13.23 -8.23
C ILE A 117 -0.12 -13.40 -8.77
N ILE A 118 0.65 -14.34 -8.23
CA ILE A 118 2.04 -14.59 -8.65
C ILE A 118 2.12 -14.95 -10.13
N SER A 119 1.20 -15.79 -10.63
CA SER A 119 1.20 -16.21 -12.04
C SER A 119 0.90 -15.08 -13.03
N ARG A 120 0.31 -13.98 -12.57
CA ARG A 120 -0.02 -12.80 -13.38
C ARG A 120 0.95 -11.65 -13.17
N ALA A 121 1.87 -11.77 -12.21
CA ALA A 121 2.78 -10.71 -11.85
C ALA A 121 3.97 -10.67 -12.83
N HIS A 122 4.20 -9.51 -13.44
CA HIS A 122 5.41 -9.21 -14.18
C HIS A 122 6.13 -8.06 -13.47
N PHE A 123 7.43 -8.20 -13.26
CA PHE A 123 8.22 -7.23 -12.52
C PHE A 123 9.12 -6.46 -13.47
N VAL A 124 9.04 -5.13 -13.40
CA VAL A 124 9.91 -4.23 -14.17
C VAL A 124 10.58 -3.25 -13.21
N ARG A 125 11.89 -3.16 -13.30
CA ARG A 125 12.62 -2.18 -12.49
C ARG A 125 12.34 -0.78 -13.03
N GLU A 126 12.03 0.14 -12.12
CA GLU A 126 11.84 1.55 -12.48
C GLU A 126 13.16 2.10 -13.05
N ARG A 127 13.08 2.76 -14.19
CA ARG A 127 14.25 3.35 -14.86
C ARG A 127 14.73 4.63 -14.16
N TYR A 128 13.82 5.28 -13.44
CA TYR A 128 14.12 6.51 -12.72
C TYR A 128 14.15 6.20 -11.23
N LYS A 129 15.25 6.54 -10.57
CA LYS A 129 15.33 6.44 -9.10
C LYS A 129 14.26 7.34 -8.50
N VAL A 130 13.28 6.74 -7.82
CA VAL A 130 12.23 7.46 -7.07
C VAL A 130 12.79 7.91 -5.70
N HIS A 131 14.10 7.74 -5.49
CA HIS A 131 14.74 8.20 -4.27
C HIS A 131 14.78 9.72 -4.25
N THR A 132 14.20 10.31 -3.24
CA THR A 132 14.62 11.61 -2.78
C THR A 132 16.10 11.48 -2.42
N VAL A 133 16.97 12.09 -3.20
CA VAL A 133 18.35 12.30 -2.78
C VAL A 133 18.23 13.22 -1.56
N ASP A 134 18.87 12.89 -0.45
CA ASP A 134 19.02 13.80 0.68
C ASP A 134 19.97 14.93 0.24
N LEU A 135 19.39 15.89 -0.47
CA LEU A 135 20.08 17.12 -0.83
C LEU A 135 20.07 18.03 0.38
N SER A 136 21.21 18.59 0.68
CA SER A 136 21.28 19.67 1.66
C SER A 136 20.45 20.86 1.18
N PRO A 137 19.91 21.71 2.08
CA PRO A 137 19.18 22.91 1.69
C PRO A 137 19.95 23.82 0.70
N ILE A 138 21.27 23.88 0.81
CA ILE A 138 22.14 24.67 -0.07
C ILE A 138 22.17 24.11 -1.49
N GLU A 139 22.19 22.78 -1.65
CA GLU A 139 22.14 22.12 -2.97
C GLU A 139 20.76 22.29 -3.62
N VAL A 140 19.68 22.22 -2.84
CA VAL A 140 18.32 22.48 -3.32
C VAL A 140 18.19 23.91 -3.83
N ASP A 141 18.67 24.88 -3.06
CA ASP A 141 18.65 26.30 -3.44
C ASP A 141 19.48 26.57 -4.70
N GLY A 142 20.62 25.91 -4.85
CA GLY A 142 21.45 25.98 -6.06
C GLY A 142 20.70 25.47 -7.31
N LEU A 143 20.10 24.31 -7.21
CA LEU A 143 19.32 23.70 -8.30
C LEU A 143 18.09 24.53 -8.67
N LEU A 144 17.36 25.04 -7.69
CA LEU A 144 16.20 25.90 -7.91
C LEU A 144 16.62 27.23 -8.55
N SER A 145 17.73 27.82 -8.10
CA SER A 145 18.26 29.07 -8.67
C SER A 145 18.66 28.89 -10.13
N GLU A 146 19.24 27.76 -10.49
CA GLU A 146 19.59 27.46 -11.87
C GLU A 146 18.33 27.21 -12.73
N TYR A 147 17.38 26.47 -12.22
CA TYR A 147 16.11 26.22 -12.92
C TYR A 147 15.32 27.50 -13.18
N PHE A 148 15.24 28.42 -12.23
CA PHE A 148 14.48 29.65 -12.35
C PHE A 148 15.17 30.72 -13.23
N LYS A 149 16.42 30.50 -13.70
CA LYS A 149 17.00 31.38 -14.74
C LYS A 149 16.18 31.31 -16.05
N ASP A 150 15.65 30.11 -16.38
CA ASP A 150 14.97 29.88 -17.65
C ASP A 150 13.45 29.65 -17.47
N HIS A 151 12.96 29.47 -16.25
CA HIS A 151 11.58 29.14 -15.95
C HIS A 151 10.98 30.01 -14.85
N ARG A 152 9.74 30.51 -15.08
CA ARG A 152 9.04 31.34 -14.09
C ARG A 152 8.28 30.56 -12.99
N SER A 153 8.04 29.29 -13.18
CA SER A 153 7.32 28.43 -12.24
C SER A 153 7.75 26.99 -12.36
N ILE A 154 7.63 26.23 -11.27
CA ILE A 154 7.89 24.79 -11.24
C ILE A 154 6.68 24.06 -10.66
N THR A 155 6.27 22.95 -11.28
CA THR A 155 5.26 22.06 -10.71
C THR A 155 5.91 21.09 -9.73
N CYS A 156 5.15 20.62 -8.71
CA CYS A 156 5.66 19.64 -7.74
C CYS A 156 6.22 18.37 -8.42
N ALA A 157 5.59 17.90 -9.50
CA ALA A 157 6.08 16.76 -10.25
C ALA A 157 7.44 17.02 -10.91
N ARG A 158 7.64 18.22 -11.45
CA ARG A 158 8.89 18.62 -12.12
C ARG A 158 9.99 18.95 -11.11
N MET A 159 9.63 19.49 -9.96
CA MET A 159 10.56 19.66 -8.85
C MET A 159 11.11 18.33 -8.34
N GLN A 160 10.24 17.34 -8.17
CA GLN A 160 10.66 15.97 -7.82
C GLN A 160 11.57 15.35 -8.89
N GLN A 161 11.30 15.58 -10.18
CA GLN A 161 12.17 15.13 -11.27
C GLN A 161 13.53 15.84 -11.25
N ALA A 162 13.58 17.15 -11.11
CA ALA A 162 14.82 17.92 -11.10
C ALA A 162 15.76 17.47 -9.97
N VAL A 163 15.21 17.24 -8.78
CA VAL A 163 15.96 16.75 -7.59
C VAL A 163 16.44 15.29 -7.80
N SER A 164 15.75 14.49 -8.61
CA SER A 164 16.13 13.10 -8.92
C SER A 164 17.16 12.99 -10.06
N TYR A 165 17.34 14.04 -10.88
CA TYR A 165 18.16 14.00 -12.11
C TYR A 165 19.65 14.35 -11.91
N THR A 166 20.04 14.87 -10.76
CA THR A 166 21.38 15.41 -10.52
C THR A 166 22.50 14.38 -10.34
N HIS A 167 22.27 13.10 -10.62
CA HIS A 167 23.28 12.04 -10.53
C HIS A 167 23.63 11.37 -11.86
N LEU A 168 23.54 12.07 -13.00
CA LEU A 168 23.91 11.52 -14.32
C LEU A 168 24.97 12.35 -15.04
N THR A 169 25.89 12.97 -14.31
CA THR A 169 27.15 13.51 -14.86
C THR A 169 28.32 12.96 -14.10
#